data_d38fbd4f4fec7110dd7ddf08444adcef
#
_entry.id   d38fbd4f4fec7110dd7ddf08444adcef
#
_cell.length_a   1.000
_cell.length_b   1.000
_cell.length_c   1.000
_cell.angle_alpha   90.00
_cell.angle_beta   90.00
_cell.angle_gamma   90.00
#
_symmetry.space_group_name_H-M   'P 1'
#
loop_
_entity.id
_entity.type
_entity.pdbx_description
1 polymer ?
#
loop_
_entity_poly.entity_id
_entity_poly.type
_entity_poly.pdbx_seq_one_letter_code
_entity_poly.pdbx_strand_id
1 'polypeptide(L)'
;MFWFMQKQEISTATARQKEYARLAAQLARIGWISEGYVQNRGPGAGGACYPWTRKVKGKTVCVALSKEQYEWLKQAIANWRSVQGILRQMRRLSREELFAAIPGPKRRKKLGKRVLGLA
;
A
#
# COMPACT_ATOMS: atom_id res chain seq x y z
N MET A 1 -18.36 33.82 -13.64
CA MET A 1 -17.34 33.69 -12.59
C MET A 1 -17.47 32.42 -11.77
N PHE A 2 -18.63 32.11 -11.25
CA PHE A 2 -18.85 30.83 -10.55
C PHE A 2 -18.57 29.62 -11.43
N TRP A 3 -18.94 29.72 -12.70
CA TRP A 3 -18.70 28.63 -13.65
C TRP A 3 -17.22 28.31 -13.82
N PHE A 4 -16.35 29.32 -13.84
CA PHE A 4 -14.90 29.13 -13.98
C PHE A 4 -14.30 28.46 -12.75
N MET A 5 -14.71 28.86 -11.54
CA MET A 5 -14.26 28.27 -10.29
C MET A 5 -14.72 26.82 -10.16
N GLN A 6 -15.98 26.54 -10.51
CA GLN A 6 -16.50 25.19 -10.54
C GLN A 6 -15.72 24.29 -11.49
N LYS A 7 -15.33 24.81 -12.63
CA LYS A 7 -14.53 24.07 -13.62
C LYS A 7 -13.18 23.67 -13.06
N GLN A 8 -12.51 24.54 -12.31
CA GLN A 8 -11.23 24.23 -11.67
C GLN A 8 -11.40 23.18 -10.56
N GLU A 9 -12.40 23.28 -9.73
CA GLU A 9 -12.70 22.31 -8.68
C GLU A 9 -13.01 20.95 -9.26
N ILE A 10 -13.84 20.89 -10.31
CA ILE A 10 -14.16 19.67 -11.02
C ILE A 10 -12.92 19.06 -11.65
N SER A 11 -12.04 19.88 -12.23
CA SER A 11 -10.80 19.40 -12.84
C SER A 11 -9.87 18.76 -11.79
N THR A 12 -9.71 19.39 -10.62
CA THR A 12 -8.88 18.86 -9.51
C THR A 12 -9.47 17.58 -8.95
N ALA A 13 -10.77 17.56 -8.70
CA ALA A 13 -11.49 16.38 -8.25
C ALA A 13 -11.37 15.23 -9.25
N THR A 14 -11.50 15.55 -10.54
CA THR A 14 -11.37 14.56 -11.62
C THR A 14 -9.96 13.99 -11.68
N ALA A 15 -8.92 14.82 -11.50
CA ALA A 15 -7.53 14.36 -11.48
C ALA A 15 -7.29 13.43 -10.30
N ARG A 16 -7.82 13.77 -9.12
CA ARG A 16 -7.70 12.93 -7.92
C ARG A 16 -8.44 11.61 -8.08
N GLN A 17 -9.63 11.64 -8.64
CA GLN A 17 -10.43 10.46 -8.94
C GLN A 17 -9.73 9.55 -9.94
N LYS A 18 -9.14 10.12 -10.99
CA LYS A 18 -8.37 9.36 -12.00
C LYS A 18 -7.17 8.66 -11.37
N GLU A 19 -6.43 9.37 -10.52
CA GLU A 19 -5.28 8.78 -9.84
C GLU A 19 -5.71 7.65 -8.90
N TYR A 20 -6.78 7.83 -8.14
CA TYR A 20 -7.34 6.80 -7.29
C TYR A 20 -7.76 5.56 -8.10
N ALA A 21 -8.45 5.78 -9.20
CA ALA A 21 -8.87 4.69 -10.10
C ALA A 21 -7.67 3.95 -10.70
N ARG A 22 -6.61 4.68 -11.06
CA ARG A 22 -5.38 4.10 -11.58
C ARG A 22 -4.73 3.18 -10.54
N LEU A 23 -4.65 3.61 -9.29
CA LEU A 23 -4.10 2.82 -8.20
C LEU A 23 -4.96 1.58 -7.93
N ALA A 24 -6.28 1.72 -7.94
CA ALA A 24 -7.21 0.59 -7.78
C ALA A 24 -7.03 -0.43 -8.91
N ALA A 25 -6.83 0.02 -10.14
CA ALA A 25 -6.56 -0.86 -11.28
C ALA A 25 -5.21 -1.59 -11.12
N GLN A 26 -4.20 -0.94 -10.56
CA GLN A 26 -2.93 -1.60 -10.26
C GLN A 26 -3.11 -2.72 -9.23
N LEU A 27 -3.92 -2.51 -8.20
CA LEU A 27 -4.24 -3.55 -7.21
C LEU A 27 -4.84 -4.78 -7.88
N ALA A 28 -5.75 -4.58 -8.82
CA ALA A 28 -6.42 -5.68 -9.51
C ALA A 28 -5.46 -6.52 -10.36
N ARG A 29 -4.32 -5.96 -10.76
CA ARG A 29 -3.32 -6.63 -11.60
C ARG A 29 -2.22 -7.33 -10.80
N ILE A 30 -2.13 -7.06 -9.52
CA ILE A 30 -1.14 -7.72 -8.66
C ILE A 30 -1.54 -9.18 -8.51
N GLY A 31 -0.56 -10.07 -8.63
CA GLY A 31 -0.79 -11.49 -8.48
C GLY A 31 -0.92 -11.93 -7.03
N TRP A 32 -0.51 -13.14 -6.74
CA TRP A 32 -0.56 -13.70 -5.39
C TRP A 32 0.23 -12.85 -4.41
N ILE A 33 -0.29 -12.69 -3.22
CA ILE A 33 0.36 -11.93 -2.13
C ILE A 33 0.61 -12.82 -0.93
N SER A 34 1.68 -12.54 -0.23
CA SER A 34 1.98 -13.17 1.05
C SER A 34 2.84 -12.25 1.90
N GLU A 35 3.01 -12.61 3.15
CA GLU A 35 3.79 -11.86 4.11
C GLU A 35 4.89 -12.72 4.69
N GLY A 36 5.78 -12.10 5.48
CA GLY A 36 6.86 -12.77 6.15
C GLY A 36 8.21 -12.47 5.53
N TYR A 37 9.16 -13.30 5.86
CA TYR A 37 10.54 -13.14 5.43
C TYR A 37 11.08 -14.47 4.92
N VAL A 38 11.65 -14.47 3.72
CA VAL A 38 12.28 -15.66 3.13
C VAL A 38 13.76 -15.40 2.96
N GLN A 39 14.56 -16.42 3.24
CA GLN A 39 16.00 -16.38 3.07
C GLN A 39 16.47 -17.48 2.14
N ASN A 40 17.53 -17.17 1.39
CA ASN A 40 18.33 -18.18 0.72
C ASN A 40 19.63 -18.33 1.53
N ARG A 41 19.70 -19.35 2.35
CA ARG A 41 20.91 -19.62 3.18
C ARG A 41 22.03 -20.29 2.39
N GLY A 42 21.76 -20.62 1.13
CA GLY A 42 22.74 -21.30 0.30
C GLY A 42 22.97 -22.75 0.73
N PRO A 43 23.95 -23.41 0.14
CA PRO A 43 24.28 -24.81 0.49
C PRO A 43 24.88 -24.90 1.89
N GLY A 44 24.30 -25.76 2.71
CA GLY A 44 24.80 -26.11 4.03
C GLY A 44 25.02 -27.62 4.16
N ALA A 45 25.26 -28.09 5.38
CA ALA A 45 25.52 -29.52 5.64
C ALA A 45 24.38 -30.44 5.19
N GLY A 46 23.12 -29.93 5.17
CA GLY A 46 21.95 -30.66 4.71
C GLY A 46 21.47 -30.23 3.32
N GLY A 47 22.28 -29.49 2.56
CA GLY A 47 21.90 -28.93 1.26
C GLY A 47 21.38 -27.49 1.36
N ALA A 48 20.80 -26.99 0.26
CA ALA A 48 20.26 -25.65 0.22
C ALA A 48 19.04 -25.52 1.15
N CYS A 49 18.98 -24.41 1.88
CA CYS A 49 17.91 -24.15 2.84
C CYS A 49 17.22 -22.82 2.54
N TYR A 50 15.89 -22.86 2.49
CA TYR A 50 15.05 -21.69 2.18
C TYR A 50 14.00 -21.52 3.28
N PRO A 51 14.35 -20.96 4.44
CA PRO A 51 13.37 -20.77 5.51
C PRO A 51 12.45 -19.59 5.23
N TRP A 52 11.18 -19.79 5.53
CA TRP A 52 10.18 -18.75 5.56
C TRP A 52 9.74 -18.52 6.99
N THR A 53 9.91 -17.30 7.45
CA THR A 53 9.66 -16.91 8.83
C THR A 53 8.56 -15.86 8.89
N ARG A 54 7.60 -16.03 9.81
CA ARG A 54 6.53 -15.05 10.05
C ARG A 54 6.11 -15.08 11.51
N LYS A 55 5.45 -14.02 11.95
CA LYS A 55 4.85 -13.93 13.28
C LYS A 55 3.40 -14.41 13.25
N VAL A 56 3.06 -15.32 14.16
CA VAL A 56 1.68 -15.79 14.34
C VAL A 56 1.36 -15.68 15.81
N LYS A 57 0.41 -14.80 16.16
CA LYS A 57 -0.01 -14.53 17.55
C LYS A 57 1.19 -14.28 18.47
N GLY A 58 2.12 -13.45 18.03
CA GLY A 58 3.32 -13.10 18.79
C GLY A 58 4.44 -14.13 18.77
N LYS A 59 4.23 -15.30 18.18
CA LYS A 59 5.25 -16.35 18.07
C LYS A 59 5.84 -16.37 16.68
N THR A 60 7.13 -16.66 16.58
CA THR A 60 7.81 -16.83 15.31
C THR A 60 7.61 -18.25 14.81
N VAL A 61 7.07 -18.36 13.60
CA VAL A 61 6.87 -19.63 12.90
C VAL A 61 7.81 -19.67 11.70
N CYS A 62 8.56 -20.78 11.58
CA CYS A 62 9.48 -20.98 10.49
C CYS A 62 9.15 -22.26 9.72
N VAL A 63 9.09 -22.15 8.38
CA VAL A 63 8.82 -23.29 7.50
C VAL A 63 9.96 -23.40 6.49
N ALA A 64 10.50 -24.61 6.35
CA ALA A 64 11.51 -24.87 5.34
C ALA A 64 10.83 -25.03 3.97
N LEU A 65 11.34 -24.33 2.97
CA LEU A 65 10.78 -24.33 1.61
C LEU A 65 11.75 -25.00 0.65
N SER A 66 11.20 -25.51 -0.46
CA SER A 66 11.99 -25.84 -1.63
C SER A 66 12.45 -24.55 -2.33
N LYS A 67 13.40 -24.67 -3.26
CA LYS A 67 13.85 -23.52 -4.08
C LYS A 67 12.70 -22.93 -4.85
N GLU A 68 11.83 -23.76 -5.44
CA GLU A 68 10.67 -23.33 -6.22
C GLU A 68 9.67 -22.58 -5.34
N GLN A 69 9.39 -23.10 -4.14
CA GLN A 69 8.52 -22.44 -3.17
C GLN A 69 9.10 -21.10 -2.71
N TYR A 70 10.41 -21.06 -2.49
CA TYR A 70 11.11 -19.84 -2.12
C TYR A 70 10.96 -18.75 -3.18
N GLU A 71 11.20 -19.07 -4.44
CA GLU A 71 11.08 -18.09 -5.53
C GLU A 71 9.65 -17.60 -5.69
N TRP A 72 8.69 -18.50 -5.60
CA TRP A 72 7.27 -18.15 -5.68
C TRP A 72 6.87 -17.21 -4.53
N LEU A 73 7.24 -17.57 -3.31
CA LEU A 73 6.88 -16.82 -2.11
C LEU A 73 7.59 -15.47 -2.05
N LYS A 74 8.84 -15.41 -2.50
CA LYS A 74 9.59 -14.17 -2.63
C LYS A 74 8.85 -13.16 -3.51
N GLN A 75 8.31 -13.61 -4.63
CA GLN A 75 7.51 -12.77 -5.51
C GLN A 75 6.19 -12.35 -4.83
N ALA A 76 5.53 -13.26 -4.16
CA ALA A 76 4.29 -12.96 -3.44
C ALA A 76 4.50 -11.92 -2.33
N ILE A 77 5.62 -11.97 -1.63
CA ILE A 77 6.00 -10.98 -0.61
C ILE A 77 6.28 -9.63 -1.26
N ALA A 78 6.97 -9.61 -2.40
CA ALA A 78 7.20 -8.37 -3.16
C ALA A 78 5.87 -7.76 -3.62
N ASN A 79 4.94 -8.58 -4.07
CA ASN A 79 3.59 -8.13 -4.44
C ASN A 79 2.87 -7.50 -3.25
N TRP A 80 2.98 -8.11 -2.07
CA TRP A 80 2.39 -7.57 -0.84
C TRP A 80 2.95 -6.19 -0.50
N ARG A 81 4.25 -5.98 -0.63
CA ARG A 81 4.88 -4.68 -0.43
C ARG A 81 4.34 -3.64 -1.40
N SER A 82 4.14 -4.03 -2.66
CA SER A 82 3.52 -3.15 -3.67
C SER A 82 2.09 -2.79 -3.29
N VAL A 83 1.30 -3.77 -2.83
CA VAL A 83 -0.07 -3.53 -2.33
C VAL A 83 -0.07 -2.51 -1.20
N GLN A 84 0.81 -2.69 -0.22
CA GLN A 84 0.92 -1.76 0.91
C GLN A 84 1.27 -0.34 0.46
N GLY A 85 2.18 -0.20 -0.50
CA GLY A 85 2.53 1.09 -1.08
C GLY A 85 1.35 1.76 -1.78
N ILE A 86 0.62 1.00 -2.58
CA ILE A 86 -0.57 1.49 -3.29
C ILE A 86 -1.65 1.91 -2.29
N LEU A 87 -1.91 1.09 -1.27
CA LEU A 87 -2.91 1.40 -0.24
C LEU A 87 -2.56 2.69 0.51
N ARG A 88 -1.28 2.92 0.81
CA ARG A 88 -0.85 4.17 1.43
C ARG A 88 -1.16 5.38 0.56
N GLN A 89 -0.90 5.29 -0.75
CA GLN A 89 -1.22 6.35 -1.71
C GLN A 89 -2.72 6.58 -1.80
N MET A 90 -3.52 5.51 -1.85
CA MET A 90 -4.98 5.61 -1.90
C MET A 90 -5.54 6.26 -0.63
N ARG A 91 -5.01 5.90 0.53
CA ARG A 91 -5.42 6.52 1.80
C ARG A 91 -5.11 8.01 1.83
N ARG A 92 -3.94 8.40 1.31
CA ARG A 92 -3.57 9.82 1.21
C ARG A 92 -4.54 10.57 0.30
N LEU A 93 -4.85 10.03 -0.87
CA LEU A 93 -5.81 10.64 -1.80
C LEU A 93 -7.20 10.78 -1.16
N SER A 94 -7.63 9.78 -0.39
CA SER A 94 -8.90 9.83 0.33
C SER A 94 -8.94 10.98 1.34
N ARG A 95 -7.85 11.20 2.07
CA ARG A 95 -7.75 12.33 3.01
C ARG A 95 -7.72 13.67 2.28
N GLU A 96 -7.00 13.77 1.18
CA GLU A 96 -6.98 14.97 0.36
C GLU A 96 -8.39 15.30 -0.15
N GLU A 97 -9.12 14.31 -0.62
CA GLU A 97 -10.51 14.48 -1.07
C GLU A 97 -11.42 14.92 0.07
N LEU A 98 -11.31 14.27 1.22
CA LEU A 98 -12.10 14.61 2.40
C LEU A 98 -11.93 16.09 2.78
N PHE A 99 -10.68 16.55 2.91
CA PHE A 99 -10.42 17.90 3.41
C PHE A 99 -10.54 18.98 2.35
N ALA A 100 -10.53 18.62 1.07
CA ALA A 100 -10.73 19.57 -0.02
C ALA A 100 -12.20 19.73 -0.40
N ALA A 101 -12.99 18.65 -0.39
CA ALA A 101 -14.33 18.63 -0.95
C ALA A 101 -15.45 18.70 0.10
N ILE A 102 -15.20 18.22 1.32
CA ILE A 102 -16.24 18.16 2.34
C ILE A 102 -16.01 19.24 3.40
N PRO A 103 -16.99 20.12 3.66
CA PRO A 103 -16.85 21.18 4.66
C PRO A 103 -16.60 20.60 6.05
N GLY A 104 -15.65 21.21 6.76
CA GLY A 104 -15.31 20.85 8.13
C GLY A 104 -15.95 21.76 9.15
N PRO A 105 -15.71 21.50 10.45
CA PRO A 105 -16.18 22.38 11.51
C PRO A 105 -15.37 23.66 11.55
N LYS A 106 -15.93 24.71 12.17
CA LYS A 106 -15.19 25.94 12.42
C LYS A 106 -14.08 25.66 13.45
N ARG A 107 -12.87 26.11 13.14
CA ARG A 107 -11.71 25.95 14.02
C ARG A 107 -11.04 27.29 14.27
N ARG A 108 -10.53 27.49 15.49
CA ARG A 108 -9.76 28.69 15.83
C ARG A 108 -8.41 28.70 15.11
N LYS A 109 -7.78 27.52 14.98
CA LYS A 109 -6.50 27.35 14.31
C LYS A 109 -6.63 26.36 13.17
N LYS A 110 -5.96 26.66 12.08
CA LYS A 110 -5.83 25.75 10.95
C LYS A 110 -4.98 24.55 11.36
N LEU A 111 -5.43 23.36 11.06
CA LEU A 111 -4.68 22.14 11.31
C LEU A 111 -3.58 21.94 10.28
N GLY A 112 -2.43 21.47 10.74
CA GLY A 112 -1.29 21.17 9.87
C GLY A 112 -1.49 19.88 9.07
N LYS A 113 -0.72 19.74 8.01
CA LYS A 113 -0.78 18.57 7.14
C LYS A 113 -0.52 17.26 7.88
N ARG A 114 0.40 17.29 8.86
CA ARG A 114 0.72 16.10 9.64
C ARG A 114 -0.49 15.59 10.44
N VAL A 115 -1.23 16.50 11.06
CA VAL A 115 -2.42 16.16 11.84
C VAL A 115 -3.51 15.61 10.93
N LEU A 116 -3.67 16.18 9.73
CA LEU A 116 -4.67 15.74 8.76
C LEU A 116 -4.25 14.46 8.00
N GLY A 117 -3.04 13.99 8.19
CA GLY A 117 -2.55 12.82 7.48
C GLY A 117 -2.21 13.07 6.03
N LEU A 118 -1.80 14.31 5.69
CA LEU A 118 -1.45 14.73 4.32
C LEU A 118 0.06 14.87 4.11
N ALA A 119 0.84 14.70 5.17
CA ALA A 119 2.30 14.79 5.09
C ALA A 119 2.95 13.43 5.32
#